data_ae8f5dc520806cc7e09a7b3144e31cf4
#
_entry.id   ae8f5dc520806cc7e09a7b3144e31cf4
#
_cell.length_a   1.000
_cell.length_b   1.000
_cell.length_c   1.000
_cell.angle_alpha   90.00
_cell.angle_beta   90.00
_cell.angle_gamma   90.00
#
_symmetry.space_group_name_H-M   'P 1'
#
loop_
_entity.id
_entity.type
_entity.pdbx_description
1 polymer ?
#
loop_
_entity_poly.entity_id
_entity_poly.type
_entity_poly.pdbx_seq_one_letter_code
_entity_poly.pdbx_strand_id
1 'polypeptide(L)'
;MPEFDYPRSDLPAHVHYVGAVHPTPASGFRLPPWWAELDGDRPVVHVTQGTLENADLGRLVGPTIEALGDEDVTVVASTGGRDASGLKKRLPINTFVAEYIPHDLLLPRVDVMVTNGGYGAVQRALSTGVPLVVAGNTEDKPEVAARVAWTGAGINLRTGAPTVGAVRAAVREVLDDGRYLAAARRLETAFARRDGVAEVAALVDEVIGEHSTAARR
;
A
#
# COMPACT_ATOMS: atom_id res chain seq x y z
N MET A 1 -6.35 1.98 -13.03
CA MET A 1 -6.46 3.36 -13.58
C MET A 1 -5.25 3.63 -14.46
N PRO A 2 -5.37 4.45 -15.53
CA PRO A 2 -4.28 4.69 -16.50
C PRO A 2 -3.01 5.25 -15.87
N GLU A 3 -3.15 6.14 -14.87
CA GLU A 3 -2.04 6.82 -14.22
C GLU A 3 -1.15 5.90 -13.38
N PHE A 4 -1.65 4.72 -13.04
CA PHE A 4 -0.91 3.67 -12.32
C PHE A 4 -0.55 2.49 -13.23
N ASP A 5 -0.71 2.61 -14.54
CA ASP A 5 -0.35 1.57 -15.50
C ASP A 5 0.61 2.12 -16.56
N TYR A 6 1.22 1.22 -17.32
CA TYR A 6 2.02 1.59 -18.48
C TYR A 6 1.13 2.19 -19.58
N PRO A 7 1.64 3.12 -20.38
CA PRO A 7 0.91 3.61 -21.56
C PRO A 7 0.52 2.43 -22.47
N ARG A 8 -0.76 2.26 -22.76
CA ARG A 8 -1.30 1.18 -23.55
C ARG A 8 -2.09 1.74 -24.74
N SER A 9 -1.59 1.56 -25.98
CA SER A 9 -2.29 1.88 -27.21
C SER A 9 -3.02 0.68 -27.80
N ASP A 10 -2.83 -0.50 -27.24
CA ASP A 10 -3.29 -1.80 -27.71
C ASP A 10 -4.46 -2.37 -26.90
N LEU A 11 -5.06 -1.57 -26.01
CA LEU A 11 -6.21 -2.02 -25.21
C LEU A 11 -7.43 -2.21 -26.11
N PRO A 12 -8.06 -3.40 -26.06
CA PRO A 12 -9.35 -3.61 -26.72
C PRO A 12 -10.42 -2.64 -26.21
N ALA A 13 -11.37 -2.28 -27.06
CA ALA A 13 -12.42 -1.31 -26.73
C ALA A 13 -13.31 -1.71 -25.53
N HIS A 14 -13.39 -3.00 -25.22
CA HIS A 14 -14.15 -3.54 -24.08
C HIS A 14 -13.34 -3.60 -22.77
N VAL A 15 -12.09 -3.14 -22.76
CA VAL A 15 -11.27 -3.05 -21.54
C VAL A 15 -11.32 -1.64 -21.00
N HIS A 16 -11.85 -1.49 -19.80
CA HIS A 16 -12.04 -0.21 -19.16
C HIS A 16 -11.20 -0.11 -17.88
N TYR A 17 -10.53 1.01 -17.71
CA TYR A 17 -9.94 1.37 -16.44
C TYR A 17 -11.00 1.98 -15.53
N VAL A 18 -11.09 1.49 -14.33
CA VAL A 18 -11.92 2.08 -13.27
C VAL A 18 -11.07 2.61 -12.14
N GLY A 19 -11.64 3.45 -11.29
CA GLY A 19 -11.03 3.92 -10.06
C GLY A 19 -10.80 2.78 -9.06
N ALA A 20 -10.09 3.07 -7.97
CA ALA A 20 -9.92 2.09 -6.91
C ALA A 20 -11.25 1.74 -6.24
N VAL A 21 -11.44 0.44 -5.98
CA VAL A 21 -12.58 -0.04 -5.18
C VAL A 21 -12.07 -0.31 -3.78
N HIS A 22 -12.33 0.63 -2.88
CA HIS A 22 -11.95 0.49 -1.48
C HIS A 22 -13.11 -0.07 -0.66
N PRO A 23 -12.85 -0.93 0.35
CA PRO A 23 -13.88 -1.29 1.31
C PRO A 23 -14.36 -0.06 2.08
N THR A 24 -15.57 -0.13 2.59
CA THR A 24 -16.13 0.90 3.48
C THR A 24 -15.18 1.18 4.64
N PRO A 25 -15.02 2.46 5.04
CA PRO A 25 -14.19 2.82 6.18
C PRO A 25 -14.54 2.02 7.44
N ALA A 26 -13.53 1.66 8.21
CA ALA A 26 -13.70 0.88 9.41
C ALA A 26 -14.47 1.69 10.48
N SER A 27 -15.53 1.11 11.03
CA SER A 27 -16.27 1.68 12.16
C SER A 27 -15.96 0.91 13.44
N GLY A 28 -15.88 1.63 14.56
CA GLY A 28 -15.71 1.01 15.88
C GLY A 28 -14.29 0.47 16.18
N PHE A 29 -13.29 0.81 15.37
CA PHE A 29 -11.91 0.47 15.69
C PHE A 29 -11.43 1.24 16.93
N ARG A 30 -10.91 0.52 17.92
CA ARG A 30 -10.34 1.12 19.10
C ARG A 30 -8.87 1.46 18.87
N LEU A 31 -8.53 2.74 18.90
CA LEU A 31 -7.16 3.21 18.74
C LEU A 31 -6.24 2.62 19.83
N PRO A 32 -5.04 2.13 19.45
CA PRO A 32 -4.06 1.66 20.43
C PRO A 32 -3.58 2.79 21.34
N PRO A 33 -3.10 2.49 22.57
CA PRO A 33 -2.62 3.50 23.52
C PRO A 33 -1.47 4.37 22.98
N TRP A 34 -0.66 3.85 22.06
CA TRP A 34 0.47 4.54 21.44
C TRP A 34 0.09 5.40 20.22
N TRP A 35 -1.20 5.50 19.88
CA TRP A 35 -1.63 6.19 18.64
C TRP A 35 -1.20 7.66 18.58
N ALA A 36 -1.13 8.34 19.73
CA ALA A 36 -0.68 9.73 19.82
C ALA A 36 0.80 9.93 19.43
N GLU A 37 1.61 8.87 19.49
CA GLU A 37 3.02 8.92 19.07
C GLU A 37 3.18 9.14 17.55
N LEU A 38 2.11 8.91 16.78
CA LEU A 38 2.09 9.14 15.32
C LEU A 38 1.90 10.62 14.95
N ASP A 39 1.54 11.46 15.90
CA ASP A 39 1.34 12.91 15.68
C ASP A 39 2.62 13.71 16.07
N GLY A 40 3.74 13.02 16.32
CA GLY A 40 5.04 13.62 16.63
C GLY A 40 5.81 14.11 15.39
N ASP A 41 7.03 14.65 15.61
CA ASP A 41 7.87 15.25 14.55
C ASP A 41 8.63 14.20 13.71
N ARG A 42 8.68 12.94 14.14
CA ARG A 42 9.42 11.88 13.44
C ARG A 42 8.60 11.31 12.30
N PRO A 43 9.21 11.05 11.12
CA PRO A 43 8.53 10.37 10.03
C PRO A 43 7.96 9.02 10.47
N VAL A 44 6.76 8.69 10.03
CA VAL A 44 6.09 7.43 10.33
C VAL A 44 6.27 6.45 9.17
N VAL A 45 6.86 5.31 9.46
CA VAL A 45 7.03 4.20 8.50
C VAL A 45 6.10 3.06 8.88
N HIS A 46 5.14 2.76 8.00
CA HIS A 46 4.28 1.60 8.17
C HIS A 46 4.83 0.38 7.45
N VAL A 47 4.90 -0.79 8.11
CA VAL A 47 5.26 -2.06 7.45
C VAL A 47 4.19 -3.12 7.59
N THR A 48 3.88 -3.80 6.47
CA THR A 48 2.93 -4.91 6.44
C THR A 48 3.20 -5.91 5.32
N GLN A 49 2.90 -7.17 5.55
CA GLN A 49 2.87 -8.23 4.53
C GLN A 49 1.45 -8.57 4.04
N GLY A 50 0.47 -7.69 4.34
CA GLY A 50 -0.93 -7.94 4.02
C GLY A 50 -1.56 -9.04 4.88
N THR A 51 -2.65 -9.63 4.40
CA THR A 51 -3.47 -10.59 5.17
C THR A 51 -3.38 -12.03 4.65
N LEU A 52 -2.90 -12.24 3.43
CA LEU A 52 -2.82 -13.56 2.80
C LEU A 52 -1.42 -14.17 2.92
N GLU A 53 -0.40 -13.49 2.39
CA GLU A 53 0.98 -13.99 2.39
C GLU A 53 1.79 -13.41 3.57
N ASN A 54 1.35 -13.69 4.77
CA ASN A 54 1.93 -13.19 6.03
C ASN A 54 2.22 -14.32 7.05
N ALA A 55 2.36 -15.55 6.58
CA ALA A 55 2.66 -16.69 7.45
C ALA A 55 4.04 -16.58 8.10
N ASP A 56 5.01 -16.01 7.39
CA ASP A 56 6.37 -15.76 7.87
C ASP A 56 6.67 -14.27 7.88
N LEU A 57 6.55 -13.63 9.03
CA LEU A 57 6.86 -12.22 9.23
C LEU A 57 8.37 -11.91 9.16
N GLY A 58 9.22 -12.93 9.20
CA GLY A 58 10.65 -12.81 9.00
C GLY A 58 11.06 -12.42 7.58
N ARG A 59 10.14 -12.50 6.61
CA ARG A 59 10.44 -12.14 5.22
C ARG A 59 10.52 -10.62 4.98
N LEU A 60 9.70 -9.83 5.65
CA LEU A 60 9.68 -8.38 5.46
C LEU A 60 9.50 -7.60 6.77
N VAL A 61 8.52 -7.95 7.59
CA VAL A 61 8.21 -7.19 8.82
C VAL A 61 9.40 -7.21 9.78
N GLY A 62 9.97 -8.38 10.06
CA GLY A 62 11.14 -8.51 10.93
C GLY A 62 12.35 -7.72 10.44
N PRO A 63 12.82 -7.94 9.19
CA PRO A 63 13.92 -7.15 8.61
C PRO A 63 13.67 -5.65 8.59
N THR A 64 12.42 -5.20 8.42
CA THR A 64 12.10 -3.77 8.45
C THR A 64 12.21 -3.20 9.86
N ILE A 65 11.70 -3.89 10.87
CA ILE A 65 11.85 -3.48 12.28
C ILE A 65 13.33 -3.39 12.66
N GLU A 66 14.14 -4.38 12.27
CA GLU A 66 15.58 -4.37 12.51
C GLU A 66 16.28 -3.23 11.75
N ALA A 67 15.89 -2.98 10.50
CA ALA A 67 16.47 -1.93 9.66
C ALA A 67 16.29 -0.54 10.24
N LEU A 68 15.16 -0.29 10.88
CA LEU A 68 14.71 1.04 11.29
C LEU A 68 14.77 1.26 12.81
N GLY A 69 15.19 0.25 13.57
CA GLY A 69 15.19 0.30 15.03
C GLY A 69 16.05 1.41 15.65
N ASP A 70 17.15 1.77 14.97
CA ASP A 70 18.09 2.82 15.39
C ASP A 70 17.93 4.12 14.54
N GLU A 71 16.91 4.19 13.66
CA GLU A 71 16.66 5.36 12.83
C GLU A 71 15.72 6.35 13.54
N ASP A 72 15.83 7.62 13.18
CA ASP A 72 14.95 8.68 13.70
C ASP A 72 13.59 8.69 12.98
N VAL A 73 12.88 7.59 13.10
CA VAL A 73 11.53 7.38 12.56
C VAL A 73 10.65 6.68 13.58
N THR A 74 9.35 6.75 13.41
CA THR A 74 8.38 5.93 14.13
C THR A 74 7.96 4.77 13.25
N VAL A 75 8.14 3.53 13.71
CA VAL A 75 7.78 2.32 12.96
C VAL A 75 6.46 1.76 13.46
N VAL A 76 5.51 1.57 12.55
CA VAL A 76 4.24 0.89 12.81
C VAL A 76 4.19 -0.40 12.02
N ALA A 77 4.26 -1.54 12.67
CA ALA A 77 4.16 -2.84 12.03
C ALA A 77 2.77 -3.46 12.24
N SER A 78 2.13 -3.90 11.15
CA SER A 78 0.91 -4.70 11.24
C SER A 78 1.13 -6.11 10.70
N THR A 79 0.62 -7.11 11.43
CA THR A 79 0.79 -8.53 11.09
C THR A 79 -0.32 -9.08 10.20
N GLY A 80 -1.32 -8.25 9.84
CA GLY A 80 -2.44 -8.68 9.00
C GLY A 80 -3.35 -9.73 9.67
N GLY A 81 -3.56 -9.61 10.97
CA GLY A 81 -4.40 -10.51 11.77
C GLY A 81 -3.66 -11.72 12.34
N ARG A 82 -2.33 -11.82 12.17
CA ARG A 82 -1.51 -12.85 12.82
C ARG A 82 -1.10 -12.43 14.22
N ASP A 83 -0.92 -13.42 15.09
CA ASP A 83 -0.38 -13.18 16.43
C ASP A 83 0.95 -12.43 16.38
N ALA A 84 0.99 -11.29 17.04
CA ALA A 84 2.16 -10.41 17.12
C ALA A 84 3.08 -10.70 18.32
N SER A 85 2.77 -11.69 19.14
CA SER A 85 3.50 -11.99 20.38
C SER A 85 4.98 -12.31 20.16
N GLY A 86 5.29 -12.97 19.04
CA GLY A 86 6.67 -13.28 18.64
C GLY A 86 7.52 -12.06 18.35
N LEU A 87 6.92 -11.01 17.76
CA LEU A 87 7.58 -9.74 17.47
C LEU A 87 7.75 -8.88 18.73
N LYS A 88 6.78 -8.88 19.65
CA LYS A 88 6.74 -8.00 20.82
C LYS A 88 7.86 -8.23 21.83
N LYS A 89 8.58 -9.35 21.77
CA LYS A 89 9.60 -9.72 22.78
C LYS A 89 10.87 -8.86 22.74
N ARG A 90 11.18 -8.21 21.64
CA ARG A 90 12.41 -7.39 21.43
C ARG A 90 12.16 -6.26 20.45
N LEU A 91 11.17 -5.43 20.68
CA LEU A 91 10.92 -4.28 19.83
C LEU A 91 11.88 -3.13 20.17
N PRO A 92 12.43 -2.43 19.16
CA PRO A 92 13.04 -1.12 19.35
C PRO A 92 12.06 -0.13 19.97
N ILE A 93 12.58 0.89 20.66
CA ILE A 93 11.76 1.87 21.38
C ILE A 93 10.86 2.71 20.44
N ASN A 94 11.27 2.86 19.19
CA ASN A 94 10.55 3.60 18.15
C ASN A 94 9.53 2.74 17.38
N THR A 95 9.26 1.49 17.82
CA THR A 95 8.46 0.52 17.07
C THR A 95 7.20 0.11 17.83
N PHE A 96 6.07 0.24 17.14
CA PHE A 96 4.75 -0.19 17.60
C PHE A 96 4.22 -1.32 16.72
N VAL A 97 3.58 -2.32 17.34
CA VAL A 97 3.03 -3.48 16.63
C VAL A 97 1.57 -3.68 16.96
N ALA A 98 0.78 -3.89 15.93
CA ALA A 98 -0.62 -4.32 16.05
C ALA A 98 -0.91 -5.49 15.11
N GLU A 99 -1.89 -6.31 15.46
CA GLU A 99 -2.33 -7.40 14.59
C GLU A 99 -3.03 -6.87 13.34
N TYR A 100 -3.86 -5.86 13.52
CA TYR A 100 -4.59 -5.19 12.44
C TYR A 100 -4.77 -3.71 12.75
N ILE A 101 -4.62 -2.88 11.73
CA ILE A 101 -4.96 -1.45 11.77
C ILE A 101 -5.66 -1.11 10.45
N PRO A 102 -6.84 -0.49 10.49
CA PRO A 102 -7.48 0.01 9.28
C PRO A 102 -6.61 1.05 8.57
N HIS A 103 -6.36 0.84 7.28
CA HIS A 103 -5.50 1.72 6.48
C HIS A 103 -6.09 3.13 6.34
N ASP A 104 -7.42 3.27 6.30
CA ASP A 104 -8.12 4.55 6.26
C ASP A 104 -7.82 5.45 7.48
N LEU A 105 -7.53 4.83 8.64
CA LEU A 105 -7.13 5.55 9.84
C LEU A 105 -5.61 5.79 9.91
N LEU A 106 -4.81 4.82 9.49
CA LEU A 106 -3.35 4.85 9.65
C LEU A 106 -2.65 5.65 8.55
N LEU A 107 -2.97 5.39 7.28
CA LEU A 107 -2.22 5.95 6.14
C LEU A 107 -2.17 7.48 6.09
N PRO A 108 -3.17 8.25 6.54
CA PRO A 108 -3.05 9.69 6.64
C PRO A 108 -1.93 10.21 7.55
N ARG A 109 -1.32 9.34 8.38
CA ARG A 109 -0.21 9.64 9.30
C ARG A 109 1.11 9.00 8.86
N VAL A 110 1.14 8.35 7.71
CA VAL A 110 2.29 7.57 7.23
C VAL A 110 3.04 8.35 6.17
N ASP A 111 4.35 8.45 6.32
CA ASP A 111 5.24 9.08 5.34
C ASP A 111 5.79 8.08 4.33
N VAL A 112 6.00 6.81 4.72
CA VAL A 112 6.43 5.73 3.84
C VAL A 112 5.76 4.42 4.23
N MET A 113 5.25 3.67 3.26
CA MET A 113 4.76 2.32 3.50
C MET A 113 5.71 1.27 2.91
N VAL A 114 6.20 0.36 3.74
CA VAL A 114 6.93 -0.85 3.34
C VAL A 114 5.94 -2.01 3.21
N THR A 115 5.84 -2.62 2.04
CA THR A 115 4.82 -3.65 1.79
C THR A 115 5.32 -4.78 0.89
N ASN A 116 4.69 -5.95 0.98
CA ASN A 116 4.92 -7.03 0.03
C ASN A 116 4.30 -6.78 -1.36
N GLY A 117 3.62 -5.66 -1.57
CA GLY A 117 3.10 -5.27 -2.88
C GLY A 117 1.73 -5.83 -3.22
N GLY A 118 0.94 -6.28 -2.26
CA GLY A 118 -0.46 -6.63 -2.51
C GLY A 118 -1.23 -5.45 -3.11
N TYR A 119 -1.93 -5.68 -4.24
CA TYR A 119 -2.54 -4.62 -5.06
C TYR A 119 -3.45 -3.69 -4.25
N GLY A 120 -4.32 -4.24 -3.39
CA GLY A 120 -5.23 -3.44 -2.57
C GLY A 120 -4.51 -2.52 -1.56
N ALA A 121 -3.41 -2.98 -0.96
CA ALA A 121 -2.62 -2.18 -0.03
C ALA A 121 -1.88 -1.05 -0.75
N VAL A 122 -1.31 -1.34 -1.93
CA VAL A 122 -0.64 -0.35 -2.78
C VAL A 122 -1.61 0.72 -3.25
N GLN A 123 -2.79 0.35 -3.74
CA GLN A 123 -3.82 1.32 -4.13
C GLN A 123 -4.23 2.23 -2.98
N ARG A 124 -4.41 1.67 -1.76
CA ARG A 124 -4.75 2.48 -0.58
C ARG A 124 -3.66 3.47 -0.22
N ALA A 125 -2.39 3.05 -0.21
CA ALA A 125 -1.27 3.94 0.04
C ALA A 125 -1.22 5.08 -0.99
N LEU A 126 -1.32 4.75 -2.28
CA LEU A 126 -1.27 5.74 -3.35
C LEU A 126 -2.50 6.66 -3.37
N SER A 127 -3.68 6.18 -2.99
CA SER A 127 -4.89 7.02 -2.86
C SER A 127 -4.84 7.96 -1.65
N THR A 128 -3.88 7.79 -0.75
CA THR A 128 -3.58 8.69 0.37
C THR A 128 -2.26 9.46 0.18
N GLY A 129 -1.64 9.35 -0.99
CA GLY A 129 -0.41 10.07 -1.31
C GLY A 129 0.83 9.55 -0.58
N VAL A 130 0.81 8.30 -0.10
CA VAL A 130 1.91 7.67 0.63
C VAL A 130 2.84 6.94 -0.35
N PRO A 131 4.13 7.31 -0.43
CA PRO A 131 5.12 6.60 -1.24
C PRO A 131 5.49 5.25 -0.64
N LEU A 132 6.05 4.36 -1.47
CA LEU A 132 6.17 2.94 -1.17
C LEU A 132 7.61 2.42 -1.29
N VAL A 133 7.96 1.47 -0.41
CA VAL A 133 9.03 0.51 -0.60
C VAL A 133 8.41 -0.87 -0.74
N VAL A 134 8.57 -1.51 -1.90
CA VAL A 134 7.89 -2.77 -2.21
C VAL A 134 8.87 -3.93 -2.30
N ALA A 135 8.56 -5.01 -1.57
CA ALA A 135 9.31 -6.26 -1.57
C ALA A 135 8.36 -7.46 -1.68
N GLY A 136 8.07 -7.88 -2.91
CA GLY A 136 7.24 -9.05 -3.19
C GLY A 136 7.63 -9.71 -4.50
N ASN A 137 7.54 -11.04 -4.54
CA ASN A 137 7.97 -11.85 -5.68
C ASN A 137 7.00 -13.00 -6.01
N THR A 138 5.81 -13.00 -5.43
CA THR A 138 4.78 -14.01 -5.65
C THR A 138 3.52 -13.38 -6.25
N GLU A 139 2.71 -14.19 -6.93
CA GLU A 139 1.41 -13.79 -7.50
C GLU A 139 1.55 -12.55 -8.43
N ASP A 140 0.70 -11.54 -8.25
CA ASP A 140 0.71 -10.28 -9.00
C ASP A 140 1.73 -9.24 -8.47
N LYS A 141 2.35 -9.49 -7.32
CA LYS A 141 3.20 -8.53 -6.60
C LYS A 141 4.40 -8.02 -7.42
N PRO A 142 5.11 -8.84 -8.24
CA PRO A 142 6.18 -8.32 -9.09
C PRO A 142 5.72 -7.24 -10.07
N GLU A 143 4.53 -7.43 -10.67
CA GLU A 143 3.93 -6.48 -11.59
C GLU A 143 3.46 -5.21 -10.89
N VAL A 144 2.86 -5.35 -9.71
CA VAL A 144 2.44 -4.20 -8.88
C VAL A 144 3.66 -3.38 -8.46
N ALA A 145 4.73 -4.05 -7.99
CA ALA A 145 5.99 -3.41 -7.61
C ALA A 145 6.67 -2.70 -8.78
N ALA A 146 6.62 -3.30 -9.99
CA ALA A 146 7.14 -2.67 -11.20
C ALA A 146 6.39 -1.38 -11.57
N ARG A 147 5.05 -1.36 -11.41
CA ARG A 147 4.24 -0.16 -11.62
C ARG A 147 4.52 0.93 -10.58
N VAL A 148 4.72 0.58 -9.31
CA VAL A 148 5.14 1.55 -8.28
C VAL A 148 6.45 2.23 -8.67
N ALA A 149 7.45 1.46 -9.11
CA ALA A 149 8.71 2.02 -9.57
C ALA A 149 8.56 2.83 -10.87
N TRP A 150 7.76 2.35 -11.83
CA TRP A 150 7.48 3.05 -13.09
C TRP A 150 6.85 4.43 -12.86
N THR A 151 5.90 4.53 -11.96
CA THR A 151 5.23 5.81 -11.64
C THR A 151 6.10 6.77 -10.85
N GLY A 152 7.24 6.30 -10.33
CA GLY A 152 8.12 7.04 -9.45
C GLY A 152 7.59 7.21 -8.03
N ALA A 153 6.49 6.53 -7.67
CA ALA A 153 5.88 6.64 -6.34
C ALA A 153 6.53 5.71 -5.29
N GLY A 154 7.66 5.09 -5.62
CA GLY A 154 8.38 4.25 -4.67
C GLY A 154 9.47 3.40 -5.29
N ILE A 155 10.07 2.55 -4.46
CA ILE A 155 11.18 1.67 -4.80
C ILE A 155 10.71 0.22 -4.81
N ASN A 156 11.06 -0.51 -5.89
CA ASN A 156 10.91 -1.95 -6.00
C ASN A 156 12.22 -2.65 -5.62
N LEU A 157 12.26 -3.35 -4.50
CA LEU A 157 13.43 -4.11 -4.04
C LEU A 157 13.69 -5.40 -4.83
N ARG A 158 12.79 -5.78 -5.75
CA ARG A 158 12.90 -6.94 -6.65
C ARG A 158 13.17 -8.27 -5.94
N THR A 159 12.69 -8.40 -4.73
CA THR A 159 12.83 -9.60 -3.90
C THR A 159 11.64 -9.71 -2.94
N GLY A 160 11.29 -10.92 -2.52
CA GLY A 160 10.28 -11.15 -1.47
C GLY A 160 10.89 -11.32 -0.07
N ALA A 161 12.23 -11.24 0.05
CA ALA A 161 12.96 -11.33 1.33
C ALA A 161 14.18 -10.39 1.27
N PRO A 162 13.98 -9.08 1.42
CA PRO A 162 15.05 -8.11 1.37
C PRO A 162 15.96 -8.20 2.60
N THR A 163 17.23 -7.82 2.41
CA THR A 163 18.14 -7.66 3.54
C THR A 163 17.80 -6.42 4.35
N VAL A 164 18.18 -6.41 5.64
CA VAL A 164 18.06 -5.26 6.55
C VAL A 164 18.68 -3.99 5.93
N GLY A 165 19.88 -4.11 5.36
CA GLY A 165 20.55 -2.98 4.71
C GLY A 165 19.81 -2.44 3.48
N ALA A 166 19.21 -3.32 2.67
CA ALA A 166 18.43 -2.90 1.51
C ALA A 166 17.14 -2.16 1.89
N VAL A 167 16.44 -2.62 2.93
CA VAL A 167 15.25 -1.94 3.45
C VAL A 167 15.62 -0.56 4.00
N ARG A 168 16.68 -0.48 4.83
CA ARG A 168 17.14 0.79 5.40
C ARG A 168 17.50 1.80 4.31
N ALA A 169 18.28 1.40 3.33
CA ALA A 169 18.67 2.27 2.23
C ALA A 169 17.48 2.78 1.44
N ALA A 170 16.52 1.90 1.11
CA ALA A 170 15.34 2.28 0.33
C ALA A 170 14.39 3.20 1.11
N VAL A 171 14.17 2.95 2.41
CA VAL A 171 13.31 3.83 3.23
C VAL A 171 13.94 5.22 3.37
N ARG A 172 15.25 5.29 3.63
CA ARG A 172 15.96 6.58 3.67
C ARG A 172 15.86 7.32 2.34
N GLU A 173 16.12 6.64 1.23
CA GLU A 173 16.02 7.25 -0.10
C GLU A 173 14.61 7.82 -0.35
N VAL A 174 13.55 7.08 0.02
CA VAL A 174 12.18 7.56 -0.17
C VAL A 174 11.85 8.75 0.74
N LEU A 175 12.36 8.78 1.97
CA LEU A 175 12.16 9.90 2.90
C LEU A 175 12.96 11.16 2.49
N ASP A 176 14.20 10.98 2.03
CA ASP A 176 15.12 12.08 1.73
C ASP A 176 14.88 12.70 0.36
N ASP A 177 14.34 11.94 -0.60
CA ASP A 177 14.09 12.41 -1.96
C ASP A 177 12.60 12.72 -2.20
N GLY A 178 12.26 13.99 -2.12
CA GLY A 178 10.89 14.48 -2.30
C GLY A 178 10.20 14.11 -3.62
N ARG A 179 10.93 13.58 -4.63
CA ARG A 179 10.32 13.13 -5.90
C ARG A 179 9.34 11.97 -5.69
N TYR A 180 9.60 11.07 -4.73
CA TYR A 180 8.71 9.94 -4.44
C TYR A 180 7.37 10.41 -3.85
N LEU A 181 7.43 11.32 -2.87
CA LEU A 181 6.25 11.96 -2.30
C LEU A 181 5.47 12.74 -3.37
N ALA A 182 6.17 13.52 -4.21
CA ALA A 182 5.52 14.26 -5.28
C ALA A 182 4.81 13.34 -6.29
N ALA A 183 5.40 12.18 -6.60
CA ALA A 183 4.77 11.18 -7.47
C ALA A 183 3.55 10.53 -6.81
N ALA A 184 3.64 10.16 -5.53
CA ALA A 184 2.52 9.60 -4.78
C ALA A 184 1.35 10.59 -4.68
N ARG A 185 1.61 11.89 -4.46
CA ARG A 185 0.60 12.97 -4.44
C ARG A 185 -0.08 13.20 -5.80
N ARG A 186 0.66 13.04 -6.91
CA ARG A 186 0.03 13.05 -8.25
C ARG A 186 -0.96 11.90 -8.42
N LEU A 187 -0.60 10.70 -7.95
CA LEU A 187 -1.49 9.55 -7.99
C LEU A 187 -2.69 9.71 -7.06
N GLU A 188 -2.51 10.23 -5.85
CA GLU A 188 -3.61 10.59 -4.93
C GLU A 188 -4.63 11.49 -5.64
N THR A 189 -4.16 12.55 -6.31
CA THR A 189 -5.01 13.46 -7.07
C THR A 189 -5.77 12.74 -8.20
N ALA A 190 -5.12 11.79 -8.87
CA ALA A 190 -5.75 11.01 -9.92
C ALA A 190 -6.80 10.03 -9.36
N PHE A 191 -6.51 9.37 -8.24
CA PHE A 191 -7.47 8.52 -7.53
C PHE A 191 -8.70 9.30 -7.06
N ALA A 192 -8.51 10.48 -6.50
CA ALA A 192 -9.60 11.32 -5.97
C ALA A 192 -10.60 11.81 -7.04
N ARG A 193 -10.24 11.76 -8.33
CA ARG A 193 -11.11 12.13 -9.45
C ARG A 193 -12.02 11.01 -9.92
N ARG A 194 -11.91 9.82 -9.34
CA ARG A 194 -12.61 8.61 -9.81
C ARG A 194 -13.41 7.98 -8.68
N ASP A 195 -14.58 7.48 -9.03
CA ASP A 195 -15.39 6.63 -8.16
C ASP A 195 -15.44 5.22 -8.78
N GLY A 196 -14.52 4.34 -8.36
CA GLY A 196 -14.40 3.01 -8.94
C GLY A 196 -15.66 2.17 -8.77
N VAL A 197 -16.43 2.35 -7.71
CA VAL A 197 -17.68 1.61 -7.47
C VAL A 197 -18.75 2.09 -8.44
N ALA A 198 -18.94 3.41 -8.56
CA ALA A 198 -19.91 3.98 -9.50
C ALA A 198 -19.53 3.68 -10.96
N GLU A 199 -18.25 3.75 -11.31
CA GLU A 199 -17.76 3.41 -12.65
C GLU A 199 -18.02 1.93 -13.02
N VAL A 200 -17.78 0.99 -12.08
CA VAL A 200 -18.12 -0.43 -12.30
C VAL A 200 -19.62 -0.62 -12.46
N ALA A 201 -20.43 0.01 -11.62
CA ALA A 201 -21.90 -0.08 -11.72
C ALA A 201 -22.40 0.41 -13.08
N ALA A 202 -21.90 1.54 -13.57
CA ALA A 202 -22.28 2.08 -14.87
C ALA A 202 -21.92 1.13 -16.04
N LEU A 203 -20.74 0.51 -16.00
CA LEU A 203 -20.33 -0.50 -17.01
C LEU A 203 -21.22 -1.75 -16.98
N VAL A 204 -21.64 -2.20 -15.81
CA VAL A 204 -22.56 -3.33 -15.65
C VAL A 204 -23.93 -2.98 -16.26
N ASP A 205 -24.46 -1.79 -15.98
CA ASP A 205 -25.74 -1.33 -16.53
C ASP A 205 -25.70 -1.21 -18.07
N GLU A 206 -24.59 -0.74 -18.64
CA GLU A 206 -24.36 -0.67 -20.08
C GLU A 206 -24.44 -2.07 -20.72
N VAL A 207 -23.72 -3.05 -20.18
CA VAL A 207 -23.71 -4.43 -20.69
C VAL A 207 -25.09 -5.08 -20.61
N ILE A 208 -25.83 -4.86 -19.51
CA ILE A 208 -27.20 -5.38 -19.35
C ILE A 208 -28.15 -4.71 -20.35
N GLY A 209 -28.02 -3.40 -20.55
CA GLY A 209 -28.86 -2.64 -21.50
C GLY A 209 -28.66 -3.10 -22.96
N GLU A 210 -27.43 -3.33 -23.37
CA GLU A 210 -27.10 -3.85 -24.71
C GLU A 210 -27.71 -5.24 -24.96
N HIS A 211 -27.58 -6.16 -24.00
CA HIS A 211 -28.13 -7.52 -24.10
C HIS A 211 -29.66 -7.51 -24.14
N SER A 212 -30.30 -6.62 -23.37
CA SER A 212 -31.78 -6.48 -23.39
C SER A 212 -32.30 -5.95 -24.73
N THR A 213 -31.56 -5.10 -25.42
CA THR A 213 -31.88 -4.55 -26.73
C THR A 213 -31.66 -5.58 -27.84
N ALA A 214 -30.61 -6.37 -27.75
CA ALA A 214 -30.28 -7.45 -28.70
C ALA A 214 -31.32 -8.59 -28.63
N ALA A 215 -31.84 -8.93 -27.46
CA ALA A 215 -32.84 -9.98 -27.26
C ALA A 215 -34.27 -9.60 -27.75
N ARG A 216 -34.50 -8.34 -28.08
CA ARG A 216 -35.79 -7.83 -28.61
C ARG A 216 -35.83 -7.66 -30.13
N ARG A 217 -34.75 -7.95 -30.83
CA ARG A 217 -34.61 -7.98 -32.29
C ARG A 217 -34.60 -9.41 -32.81
#